data_f25366ab85ba5002825e587cb71b05de
#
_entry.id   f25366ab85ba5002825e587cb71b05de
#
_cell.length_a   1.000
_cell.length_b   1.000
_cell.length_c   1.000
_cell.angle_alpha   90.00
_cell.angle_beta   90.00
_cell.angle_gamma   90.00
#
_symmetry.space_group_name_H-M   'P 1'
#
loop_
_entity.id
_entity.type
_entity.pdbx_description
1 polymer ?
#
loop_
_entity_poly.entity_id
_entity_poly.type
_entity_poly.pdbx_seq_one_letter_code
_entity_poly.pdbx_strand_id
1 'polypeptide(L)'
;PLIILDEFDRIQNKKVTTLVADTIKALSDYSVNVTVVIAGVAENVGQLVSEHESVVRSLIQVRMPRMSQDELGDVILRRYKKCGISVEEEALWKMTFLARGLPYYAQLLGMHSARCSILEKTTKVNAKMVDEGMKKAVAELDQTVKETYLTATRSQRGSDTLYAPVLLACALAKCDELGQFQQAAVTEPLNRIVPGKNYKPPTFAFHMNEFCEAQRKGILHRDGEARNYRYRFTDPLMQPFVILKGLADGLIDDVTAEVYANRRQLQLSTEW
;
A
#
# COMPACT_ATOMS: atom_id res chain seq x y z
N PRO A 1 2.25 32.04 -13.06
CA PRO A 1 2.37 31.47 -11.70
C PRO A 1 1.99 29.99 -11.67
N LEU A 2 2.51 29.24 -10.69
CA LEU A 2 2.19 27.85 -10.40
C LEU A 2 1.46 27.79 -9.04
N ILE A 3 0.31 27.14 -9.03
CA ILE A 3 -0.50 26.87 -7.82
C ILE A 3 -0.56 25.37 -7.63
N ILE A 4 -0.19 24.87 -6.45
CA ILE A 4 -0.23 23.45 -6.12
C ILE A 4 -1.24 23.26 -4.96
N LEU A 5 -2.24 22.41 -5.21
CA LEU A 5 -3.24 21.99 -4.21
C LEU A 5 -2.98 20.52 -3.89
N ASP A 6 -2.35 20.28 -2.75
CA ASP A 6 -2.03 18.94 -2.29
C ASP A 6 -3.12 18.39 -1.36
N GLU A 7 -3.21 17.04 -1.26
CA GLU A 7 -4.22 16.32 -0.46
C GLU A 7 -5.66 16.71 -0.80
N PHE A 8 -5.93 16.98 -2.07
CA PHE A 8 -7.22 17.49 -2.51
C PHE A 8 -8.38 16.51 -2.28
N ASP A 9 -8.11 15.21 -2.22
CA ASP A 9 -9.05 14.14 -1.87
C ASP A 9 -9.61 14.25 -0.45
N ARG A 10 -8.93 14.99 0.45
CA ARG A 10 -9.43 15.24 1.83
C ARG A 10 -10.55 16.27 1.91
N ILE A 11 -10.82 16.99 0.84
CA ILE A 11 -11.89 17.98 0.79
C ILE A 11 -13.23 17.26 0.61
N GLN A 12 -13.97 17.06 1.70
CA GLN A 12 -15.28 16.40 1.70
C GLN A 12 -16.42 17.31 1.25
N ASN A 13 -16.24 18.62 1.28
CA ASN A 13 -17.27 19.58 0.92
C ASN A 13 -17.37 19.76 -0.61
N LYS A 14 -18.39 19.15 -1.20
CA LYS A 14 -18.66 19.21 -2.65
C LYS A 14 -18.74 20.64 -3.21
N LYS A 15 -19.21 21.61 -2.42
CA LYS A 15 -19.26 23.02 -2.86
C LYS A 15 -17.86 23.59 -3.10
N VAL A 16 -16.88 23.20 -2.27
CA VAL A 16 -15.48 23.64 -2.42
C VAL A 16 -14.84 22.99 -3.65
N THR A 17 -15.03 21.69 -3.84
CA THR A 17 -14.48 20.99 -5.01
C THR A 17 -15.10 21.50 -6.32
N THR A 18 -16.41 21.81 -6.31
CA THR A 18 -17.07 22.46 -7.46
C THR A 18 -16.50 23.86 -7.73
N LEU A 19 -16.34 24.69 -6.70
CA LEU A 19 -15.77 26.03 -6.85
C LEU A 19 -14.36 26.01 -7.45
N VAL A 20 -13.52 25.07 -7.00
CA VAL A 20 -12.18 24.90 -7.57
C VAL A 20 -12.26 24.42 -9.04
N ALA A 21 -13.18 23.51 -9.35
CA ALA A 21 -13.42 23.07 -10.72
C ALA A 21 -13.84 24.22 -11.63
N ASP A 22 -14.80 25.04 -11.20
CA ASP A 22 -15.26 26.21 -11.94
C ASP A 22 -14.15 27.26 -12.11
N THR A 23 -13.31 27.44 -11.09
CA THR A 23 -12.15 28.32 -11.17
C THR A 23 -11.15 27.85 -12.22
N ILE A 24 -10.82 26.55 -12.24
CA ILE A 24 -9.91 25.96 -13.24
C ILE A 24 -10.47 26.14 -14.63
N LYS A 25 -11.77 25.91 -14.81
CA LYS A 25 -12.45 26.12 -16.09
C LYS A 25 -12.34 27.59 -16.52
N ALA A 26 -12.66 28.53 -15.63
CA ALA A 26 -12.57 29.97 -15.92
C ALA A 26 -11.15 30.37 -16.31
N LEU A 27 -10.11 29.89 -15.59
CA LEU A 27 -8.72 30.15 -15.90
C LEU A 27 -8.34 29.63 -17.32
N SER A 28 -8.88 28.47 -17.70
CA SER A 28 -8.70 27.91 -19.03
C SER A 28 -9.43 28.71 -20.11
N ASP A 29 -10.71 29.03 -19.91
CA ASP A 29 -11.56 29.75 -20.85
C ASP A 29 -11.04 31.18 -21.14
N TYR A 30 -10.49 31.83 -20.12
CA TYR A 30 -9.90 33.17 -20.26
C TYR A 30 -8.41 33.16 -20.60
N SER A 31 -7.82 31.98 -20.89
CA SER A 31 -6.39 31.82 -21.22
C SER A 31 -5.45 32.50 -20.22
N VAL A 32 -5.77 32.47 -18.96
CA VAL A 32 -4.95 33.08 -17.90
C VAL A 32 -3.63 32.32 -17.79
N ASN A 33 -2.51 33.04 -17.77
CA ASN A 33 -1.18 32.41 -17.68
C ASN A 33 -0.89 31.92 -16.24
N VAL A 34 -1.55 30.85 -15.86
CA VAL A 34 -1.40 30.16 -14.58
C VAL A 34 -1.45 28.63 -14.80
N THR A 35 -0.62 27.91 -14.08
CA THR A 35 -0.67 26.44 -14.02
C THR A 35 -1.19 26.03 -12.65
N VAL A 36 -2.25 25.21 -12.62
CA VAL A 36 -2.78 24.63 -11.40
C VAL A 36 -2.46 23.14 -11.40
N VAL A 37 -1.82 22.67 -10.32
CA VAL A 37 -1.53 21.26 -10.08
C VAL A 37 -2.39 20.80 -8.91
N ILE A 38 -3.18 19.75 -9.12
CA ILE A 38 -3.97 19.11 -8.07
C ILE A 38 -3.33 17.74 -7.79
N ALA A 39 -2.95 17.50 -6.56
CA ALA A 39 -2.46 16.21 -6.09
C ALA A 39 -3.45 15.61 -5.08
N GLY A 40 -3.64 14.28 -5.15
CA GLY A 40 -4.54 13.57 -4.25
C GLY A 40 -4.67 12.10 -4.61
N VAL A 41 -5.24 11.33 -3.70
CA VAL A 41 -5.47 9.88 -3.87
C VAL A 41 -6.86 9.67 -4.46
N ALA A 42 -6.93 9.32 -5.74
CA ALA A 42 -8.18 9.03 -6.42
C ALA A 42 -7.97 8.03 -7.56
N GLU A 43 -9.04 7.34 -7.97
CA GLU A 43 -8.99 6.42 -9.10
C GLU A 43 -8.94 7.16 -10.45
N ASN A 44 -9.57 8.33 -10.50
CA ASN A 44 -9.59 9.19 -11.67
C ASN A 44 -9.75 10.66 -11.28
N VAL A 45 -9.38 11.55 -12.18
CA VAL A 45 -9.48 13.01 -11.97
C VAL A 45 -10.92 13.46 -11.73
N GLY A 46 -11.92 12.80 -12.32
CA GLY A 46 -13.32 13.14 -12.15
C GLY A 46 -13.78 13.04 -10.69
N GLN A 47 -13.26 12.07 -9.93
CA GLN A 47 -13.54 11.96 -8.49
C GLN A 47 -12.96 13.14 -7.69
N LEU A 48 -11.80 13.66 -8.09
CA LEU A 48 -11.19 14.81 -7.42
C LEU A 48 -11.93 16.12 -7.73
N VAL A 49 -12.42 16.32 -8.94
CA VAL A 49 -12.96 17.61 -9.43
C VAL A 49 -14.50 17.57 -9.61
N SER A 50 -15.21 16.74 -8.83
CA SER A 50 -16.69 16.73 -8.79
C SER A 50 -17.39 16.55 -10.14
N GLU A 51 -17.03 15.51 -10.91
CA GLU A 51 -17.77 15.01 -12.08
C GLU A 51 -18.13 16.03 -13.20
N HIS A 52 -17.52 17.20 -13.20
CA HIS A 52 -17.73 18.16 -14.30
C HIS A 52 -16.91 17.74 -15.53
N GLU A 53 -17.54 17.03 -16.47
CA GLU A 53 -16.89 16.55 -17.71
C GLU A 53 -16.14 17.65 -18.48
N SER A 54 -16.63 18.89 -18.43
CA SER A 54 -16.01 20.03 -19.11
C SER A 54 -14.66 20.41 -18.50
N VAL A 55 -14.48 20.23 -17.19
CA VAL A 55 -13.20 20.52 -16.49
C VAL A 55 -12.19 19.40 -16.75
N VAL A 56 -12.62 18.16 -16.76
CA VAL A 56 -11.76 16.98 -17.03
C VAL A 56 -11.04 17.11 -18.39
N ARG A 57 -11.69 17.72 -19.38
CA ARG A 57 -11.09 17.95 -20.72
C ARG A 57 -9.95 18.99 -20.69
N SER A 58 -9.94 19.87 -19.69
CA SER A 58 -8.92 20.91 -19.52
C SER A 58 -7.73 20.45 -18.67
N LEU A 59 -7.78 19.21 -18.13
CA LEU A 59 -6.78 18.67 -17.24
C LEU A 59 -5.91 17.62 -17.93
N ILE A 60 -4.61 17.67 -17.64
CA ILE A 60 -3.67 16.61 -17.99
C ILE A 60 -3.54 15.69 -16.77
N GLN A 61 -3.97 14.46 -16.92
CA GLN A 61 -3.86 13.47 -15.86
C GLN A 61 -2.48 12.83 -15.85
N VAL A 62 -1.77 12.99 -14.74
CA VAL A 62 -0.50 12.30 -14.47
C VAL A 62 -0.77 11.23 -13.40
N ARG A 63 -0.73 9.98 -13.80
CA ARG A 63 -0.86 8.86 -12.86
C ARG A 63 0.47 8.60 -12.17
N MET A 64 0.44 8.45 -10.85
CA MET A 64 1.59 8.09 -10.04
C MET A 64 1.41 6.64 -9.55
N PRO A 65 1.86 5.63 -10.29
CA PRO A 65 1.76 4.24 -9.88
C PRO A 65 2.69 3.97 -8.69
N ARG A 66 2.53 2.81 -8.06
CA ARG A 66 3.50 2.33 -7.08
C ARG A 66 4.84 2.08 -7.78
N MET A 67 5.92 2.40 -7.05
CA MET A 67 7.28 2.16 -7.55
C MET A 67 7.54 0.68 -7.78
N SER A 68 8.28 0.37 -8.84
CA SER A 68 8.80 -0.96 -9.11
C SER A 68 9.84 -1.39 -8.06
N GLN A 69 10.20 -2.68 -8.04
CA GLN A 69 11.25 -3.14 -7.14
C GLN A 69 12.61 -2.51 -7.45
N ASP A 70 12.92 -2.29 -8.73
CA ASP A 70 14.16 -1.66 -9.17
C ASP A 70 14.24 -0.20 -8.71
N GLU A 71 13.17 0.56 -8.87
CA GLU A 71 13.08 1.93 -8.37
C GLU A 71 13.23 2.01 -6.83
N LEU A 72 12.59 1.09 -6.10
CA LEU A 72 12.77 0.99 -4.64
C LEU A 72 14.19 0.58 -4.27
N GLY A 73 14.81 -0.32 -5.04
CA GLY A 73 16.20 -0.71 -4.90
C GLY A 73 17.12 0.50 -5.06
N ASP A 74 16.90 1.33 -6.07
CA ASP A 74 17.65 2.56 -6.30
C ASP A 74 17.52 3.55 -5.12
N VAL A 75 16.33 3.67 -4.53
CA VAL A 75 16.12 4.52 -3.34
C VAL A 75 17.02 4.08 -2.19
N ILE A 76 17.16 2.77 -1.95
CA ILE A 76 18.01 2.21 -0.88
C ILE A 76 19.49 2.36 -1.24
N LEU A 77 19.88 1.91 -2.44
CA LEU A 77 21.27 1.86 -2.89
C LEU A 77 21.94 3.24 -2.93
N ARG A 78 21.22 4.27 -3.41
CA ARG A 78 21.74 5.66 -3.43
C ARG A 78 22.05 6.19 -2.03
N ARG A 79 21.24 5.81 -1.03
CA ARG A 79 21.47 6.21 0.37
C ARG A 79 22.61 5.42 0.99
N TYR A 80 22.64 4.11 0.79
CA TYR A 80 23.68 3.23 1.29
C TYR A 80 25.06 3.62 0.75
N LYS A 81 25.13 3.93 -0.55
CA LYS A 81 26.38 4.43 -1.18
C LYS A 81 26.93 5.68 -0.46
N LYS A 82 26.06 6.63 -0.09
CA LYS A 82 26.46 7.85 0.63
C LYS A 82 26.97 7.55 2.05
N CYS A 83 26.51 6.45 2.65
CA CYS A 83 26.93 6.04 3.99
C CYS A 83 28.09 5.03 3.97
N GLY A 84 28.61 4.64 2.80
CA GLY A 84 29.64 3.60 2.69
C GLY A 84 29.15 2.20 3.07
N ILE A 85 27.83 1.95 2.97
CA ILE A 85 27.19 0.68 3.28
C ILE A 85 26.93 -0.07 1.98
N SER A 86 27.21 -1.38 1.97
CA SER A 86 26.83 -2.32 0.94
C SER A 86 25.66 -3.20 1.41
N VAL A 87 25.00 -3.88 0.48
CA VAL A 87 23.86 -4.75 0.78
C VAL A 87 23.94 -6.02 -0.05
N GLU A 88 23.57 -7.15 0.53
CA GLU A 88 23.41 -8.41 -0.18
C GLU A 88 22.15 -8.38 -1.05
N GLU A 89 22.17 -9.08 -2.17
CA GLU A 89 21.07 -9.12 -3.14
C GLU A 89 19.77 -9.60 -2.48
N GLU A 90 19.83 -10.67 -1.69
CA GLU A 90 18.69 -11.18 -0.92
C GLU A 90 18.12 -10.14 0.05
N ALA A 91 18.98 -9.41 0.76
CA ALA A 91 18.56 -8.36 1.69
C ALA A 91 17.89 -7.19 0.97
N LEU A 92 18.44 -6.77 -0.17
CA LEU A 92 17.85 -5.72 -1.00
C LEU A 92 16.48 -6.14 -1.53
N TRP A 93 16.43 -7.35 -2.09
CA TRP A 93 15.19 -7.94 -2.57
C TRP A 93 14.11 -7.99 -1.47
N LYS A 94 14.46 -8.46 -0.27
CA LYS A 94 13.55 -8.55 0.87
C LYS A 94 13.00 -7.17 1.26
N MET A 95 13.84 -6.15 1.35
CA MET A 95 13.40 -4.79 1.66
C MET A 95 12.45 -4.22 0.61
N THR A 96 12.77 -4.38 -0.66
CA THR A 96 11.94 -3.85 -1.77
C THR A 96 10.61 -4.58 -1.88
N PHE A 97 10.61 -5.89 -1.66
CA PHE A 97 9.39 -6.71 -1.62
C PHE A 97 8.45 -6.27 -0.49
N LEU A 98 8.98 -6.15 0.74
CA LEU A 98 8.19 -5.77 1.91
C LEU A 98 7.65 -4.34 1.80
N ALA A 99 8.33 -3.46 1.08
CA ALA A 99 7.89 -2.09 0.85
C ALA A 99 6.66 -1.96 -0.07
N ARG A 100 6.31 -3.00 -0.84
CA ARG A 100 5.08 -3.06 -1.67
C ARG A 100 4.87 -1.86 -2.60
N GLY A 101 5.96 -1.34 -3.16
CA GLY A 101 5.94 -0.19 -4.07
C GLY A 101 5.90 1.17 -3.35
N LEU A 102 6.03 1.22 -2.03
CA LEU A 102 5.97 2.46 -1.25
C LEU A 102 7.37 2.88 -0.78
N PRO A 103 7.93 4.00 -1.28
CA PRO A 103 9.28 4.44 -0.96
C PRO A 103 9.49 4.73 0.53
N TYR A 104 8.44 5.14 1.25
CA TYR A 104 8.48 5.31 2.71
C TYR A 104 8.96 4.03 3.42
N TYR A 105 8.37 2.87 3.09
CA TYR A 105 8.75 1.60 3.71
C TYR A 105 10.14 1.12 3.27
N ALA A 106 10.52 1.35 2.01
CA ALA A 106 11.88 1.04 1.55
C ALA A 106 12.93 1.84 2.33
N GLN A 107 12.67 3.13 2.59
CA GLN A 107 13.54 3.97 3.40
C GLN A 107 13.57 3.54 4.87
N LEU A 108 12.41 3.23 5.45
CA LEU A 108 12.29 2.80 6.84
C LEU A 108 13.04 1.49 7.08
N LEU A 109 12.79 0.48 6.26
CA LEU A 109 13.48 -0.82 6.32
C LEU A 109 14.99 -0.65 6.09
N GLY A 110 15.38 0.10 5.06
CA GLY A 110 16.77 0.38 4.76
C GLY A 110 17.48 1.07 5.93
N MET A 111 16.87 2.06 6.57
CA MET A 111 17.43 2.76 7.73
C MET A 111 17.65 1.81 8.90
N HIS A 112 16.63 1.00 9.25
CA HIS A 112 16.76 0.10 10.39
C HIS A 112 17.75 -1.03 10.13
N SER A 113 17.80 -1.58 8.92
CA SER A 113 18.78 -2.60 8.53
C SER A 113 20.22 -2.05 8.56
N ALA A 114 20.42 -0.82 8.08
CA ALA A 114 21.72 -0.14 8.19
C ALA A 114 22.13 0.10 9.65
N ARG A 115 21.20 0.51 10.52
CA ARG A 115 21.48 0.64 11.96
C ARG A 115 21.88 -0.70 12.58
N CYS A 116 21.26 -1.81 12.17
CA CYS A 116 21.69 -3.15 12.62
C CYS A 116 23.12 -3.47 12.17
N SER A 117 23.49 -3.19 10.91
CA SER A 117 24.87 -3.43 10.44
C SER A 117 25.90 -2.61 11.20
N ILE A 118 25.63 -1.35 11.51
CA ILE A 118 26.52 -0.49 12.31
C ILE A 118 26.70 -1.05 13.72
N LEU A 119 25.61 -1.52 14.35
CA LEU A 119 25.68 -2.13 15.69
C LEU A 119 26.51 -3.42 15.69
N GLU A 120 26.45 -4.21 14.62
CA GLU A 120 27.28 -5.40 14.40
C GLU A 120 28.69 -5.07 13.89
N LYS A 121 29.06 -3.79 13.81
CA LYS A 121 30.38 -3.30 13.33
C LYS A 121 30.74 -3.79 11.92
N THR A 122 29.74 -3.88 11.04
CA THR A 122 29.92 -4.22 9.62
C THR A 122 29.33 -3.14 8.73
N THR A 123 29.87 -3.05 7.51
CA THR A 123 29.37 -2.15 6.47
C THR A 123 28.51 -2.89 5.44
N LYS A 124 28.20 -4.16 5.68
CA LYS A 124 27.44 -4.98 4.75
C LYS A 124 26.12 -5.46 5.40
N VAL A 125 24.99 -5.10 4.80
CA VAL A 125 23.66 -5.51 5.26
C VAL A 125 23.29 -6.87 4.65
N ASN A 126 22.87 -7.82 5.49
CA ASN A 126 22.40 -9.15 5.12
C ASN A 126 20.90 -9.32 5.44
N ALA A 127 20.28 -10.44 5.02
CA ALA A 127 18.88 -10.72 5.23
C ALA A 127 18.45 -10.75 6.71
N LYS A 128 19.31 -11.31 7.60
CA LYS A 128 19.03 -11.33 9.05
C LYS A 128 18.91 -9.92 9.65
N MET A 129 19.74 -8.98 9.20
CA MET A 129 19.66 -7.58 9.62
C MET A 129 18.36 -6.90 9.12
N VAL A 130 17.83 -7.34 7.98
CA VAL A 130 16.52 -6.89 7.50
C VAL A 130 15.42 -7.37 8.44
N ASP A 131 15.47 -8.61 8.94
CA ASP A 131 14.47 -9.15 9.88
C ASP A 131 14.47 -8.41 11.21
N GLU A 132 15.65 -8.11 11.73
CA GLU A 132 15.79 -7.32 12.96
C GLU A 132 15.36 -5.87 12.73
N GLY A 133 15.74 -5.30 11.60
CA GLY A 133 15.34 -3.96 11.17
C GLY A 133 13.82 -3.84 11.00
N MET A 134 13.18 -4.86 10.43
CA MET A 134 11.73 -4.94 10.29
C MET A 134 11.00 -4.88 11.64
N LYS A 135 11.44 -5.65 12.64
CA LYS A 135 10.85 -5.60 13.99
C LYS A 135 10.92 -4.20 14.60
N LYS A 136 12.06 -3.52 14.43
CA LYS A 136 12.25 -2.14 14.89
C LYS A 136 11.39 -1.16 14.10
N ALA A 137 11.29 -1.33 12.79
CA ALA A 137 10.44 -0.52 11.93
C ALA A 137 8.97 -0.59 12.35
N VAL A 138 8.43 -1.80 12.60
CA VAL A 138 7.06 -1.99 13.10
C VAL A 138 6.85 -1.30 14.45
N ALA A 139 7.86 -1.32 15.34
CA ALA A 139 7.78 -0.67 16.64
C ALA A 139 7.77 0.87 16.55
N GLU A 140 8.47 1.45 15.57
CA GLU A 140 8.55 2.91 15.37
C GLU A 140 7.40 3.49 14.52
N LEU A 141 6.62 2.65 13.83
CA LEU A 141 5.51 3.14 13.00
C LEU A 141 4.48 3.93 13.80
N ASP A 142 3.81 4.84 13.11
CA ASP A 142 2.82 5.75 13.68
C ASP A 142 1.76 5.01 14.51
N GLN A 143 1.39 5.60 15.64
CA GLN A 143 0.41 5.04 16.56
C GLN A 143 -0.96 4.86 15.89
N THR A 144 -1.34 5.76 14.98
CA THR A 144 -2.59 5.72 14.23
C THR A 144 -2.70 4.46 13.37
N VAL A 145 -1.60 4.08 12.68
CA VAL A 145 -1.53 2.86 11.87
C VAL A 145 -1.73 1.62 12.75
N LYS A 146 -1.06 1.58 13.91
CA LYS A 146 -1.18 0.47 14.88
C LYS A 146 -2.60 0.36 15.44
N GLU A 147 -3.20 1.46 15.85
CA GLU A 147 -4.57 1.49 16.38
C GLU A 147 -5.60 1.08 15.33
N THR A 148 -5.41 1.51 14.08
CA THR A 148 -6.27 1.10 12.97
C THR A 148 -6.20 -0.40 12.77
N TYR A 149 -5.01 -1.00 12.75
CA TYR A 149 -4.83 -2.44 12.64
C TYR A 149 -5.48 -3.19 13.80
N LEU A 150 -5.22 -2.76 15.05
CA LEU A 150 -5.78 -3.40 16.25
C LEU A 150 -7.31 -3.33 16.26
N THR A 151 -7.88 -2.18 15.86
CA THR A 151 -9.33 -2.02 15.76
C THR A 151 -9.92 -2.92 14.67
N ALA A 152 -9.26 -3.00 13.51
CA ALA A 152 -9.71 -3.82 12.40
C ALA A 152 -9.66 -5.31 12.73
N THR A 153 -8.62 -5.78 13.44
CA THR A 153 -8.39 -7.20 13.72
C THR A 153 -8.96 -7.69 15.04
N ARG A 154 -9.49 -6.78 15.89
CA ARG A 154 -10.05 -7.15 17.21
C ARG A 154 -11.25 -8.09 17.06
N SER A 155 -11.18 -9.25 17.68
CA SER A 155 -12.31 -10.17 17.78
C SER A 155 -13.29 -9.70 18.88
N GLN A 156 -14.58 -9.64 18.54
CA GLN A 156 -15.63 -9.32 19.51
C GLN A 156 -16.11 -10.56 20.29
N ARG A 157 -15.80 -11.77 19.83
CA ARG A 157 -16.30 -13.04 20.37
C ARG A 157 -15.15 -14.01 20.71
N GLY A 158 -14.24 -13.58 21.58
CA GLY A 158 -13.28 -14.46 22.25
C GLY A 158 -12.28 -15.21 21.35
N SER A 159 -12.59 -16.31 20.76
CA SER A 159 -11.64 -17.22 20.11
C SER A 159 -11.68 -17.28 18.58
N ASP A 160 -12.60 -16.61 17.92
CA ASP A 160 -12.66 -16.65 16.46
C ASP A 160 -11.87 -15.50 15.84
N THR A 161 -10.66 -15.82 15.37
CA THR A 161 -9.61 -14.86 15.03
C THR A 161 -9.30 -14.82 13.53
N LEU A 162 -10.27 -15.01 12.66
CA LEU A 162 -10.07 -14.94 11.22
C LEU A 162 -9.79 -13.51 10.71
N TYR A 163 -10.08 -12.47 11.50
CA TYR A 163 -9.83 -11.08 11.06
C TYR A 163 -8.37 -10.81 10.70
N ALA A 164 -7.42 -11.15 11.57
CA ALA A 164 -6.01 -10.93 11.29
C ALA A 164 -5.51 -11.78 10.11
N PRO A 165 -5.79 -13.10 10.01
CA PRO A 165 -5.47 -13.89 8.82
C PRO A 165 -6.10 -13.38 7.53
N VAL A 166 -7.37 -12.97 7.53
CA VAL A 166 -8.04 -12.45 6.32
C VAL A 166 -7.44 -11.11 5.91
N LEU A 167 -7.17 -10.21 6.86
CA LEU A 167 -6.54 -8.94 6.56
C LEU A 167 -5.12 -9.11 5.98
N LEU A 168 -4.35 -10.05 6.54
CA LEU A 168 -3.03 -10.42 6.03
C LEU A 168 -3.14 -11.04 4.62
N ALA A 169 -4.12 -11.89 4.38
CA ALA A 169 -4.39 -12.44 3.06
C ALA A 169 -4.75 -11.34 2.05
N CYS A 170 -5.52 -10.33 2.45
CA CYS A 170 -5.79 -9.14 1.63
C CYS A 170 -4.50 -8.37 1.29
N ALA A 171 -3.58 -8.24 2.26
CA ALA A 171 -2.32 -7.55 2.05
C ALA A 171 -1.37 -8.30 1.10
N LEU A 172 -1.42 -9.62 1.10
CA LEU A 172 -0.65 -10.50 0.21
C LEU A 172 -1.32 -10.73 -1.15
N ALA A 173 -2.60 -10.41 -1.30
CA ALA A 173 -3.34 -10.62 -2.53
C ALA A 173 -2.68 -9.93 -3.73
N LYS A 174 -2.85 -10.54 -4.91
CA LYS A 174 -2.39 -9.94 -6.17
C LYS A 174 -3.17 -8.65 -6.41
N CYS A 175 -2.44 -7.53 -6.53
CA CYS A 175 -2.99 -6.21 -6.80
C CYS A 175 -2.59 -5.75 -8.20
N ASP A 176 -3.38 -4.83 -8.76
CA ASP A 176 -2.99 -4.03 -9.92
C ASP A 176 -2.01 -2.89 -9.53
N GLU A 177 -1.68 -2.03 -10.48
CA GLU A 177 -0.76 -0.89 -10.30
C GLU A 177 -1.25 0.14 -9.27
N LEU A 178 -2.56 0.22 -9.03
CA LEU A 178 -3.19 1.11 -8.06
C LEU A 178 -3.36 0.45 -6.68
N GLY A 179 -2.93 -0.81 -6.53
CA GLY A 179 -3.07 -1.57 -5.29
C GLY A 179 -4.47 -2.14 -5.08
N GLN A 180 -5.29 -2.22 -6.13
CA GLN A 180 -6.62 -2.84 -6.08
C GLN A 180 -6.52 -4.35 -6.28
N PHE A 181 -7.37 -5.10 -5.60
CA PHE A 181 -7.48 -6.57 -5.71
C PHE A 181 -8.92 -7.04 -5.69
N GLN A 182 -9.15 -8.21 -6.25
CA GLN A 182 -10.45 -8.88 -6.21
C GLN A 182 -10.53 -9.85 -5.03
N GLN A 183 -11.74 -10.12 -4.56
CA GLN A 183 -11.98 -11.08 -3.48
C GLN A 183 -11.37 -12.46 -3.76
N ALA A 184 -11.42 -12.93 -5.00
CA ALA A 184 -10.85 -14.22 -5.40
C ALA A 184 -9.34 -14.29 -5.15
N ALA A 185 -8.62 -13.17 -5.28
CA ALA A 185 -7.17 -13.10 -5.07
C ALA A 185 -6.75 -13.32 -3.60
N VAL A 186 -7.69 -13.19 -2.66
CA VAL A 186 -7.46 -13.41 -1.21
C VAL A 186 -7.49 -14.90 -0.86
N THR A 187 -8.12 -15.73 -1.69
CA THR A 187 -8.36 -17.16 -1.39
C THR A 187 -7.07 -17.94 -1.17
N GLU A 188 -6.11 -17.83 -2.07
CA GLU A 188 -4.87 -18.58 -1.98
C GLU A 188 -4.00 -18.15 -0.79
N PRO A 189 -3.74 -16.84 -0.59
CA PRO A 189 -3.05 -16.38 0.60
C PRO A 189 -3.68 -16.87 1.91
N LEU A 190 -5.01 -16.78 2.02
CA LEU A 190 -5.70 -17.20 3.24
C LEU A 190 -5.54 -18.71 3.52
N ASN A 191 -5.63 -19.54 2.49
CA ASN A 191 -5.45 -20.99 2.65
C ASN A 191 -4.01 -21.40 3.03
N ARG A 192 -3.03 -20.56 2.74
CA ARG A 192 -1.64 -20.75 3.20
C ARG A 192 -1.43 -20.28 4.63
N ILE A 193 -2.01 -19.12 4.99
CA ILE A 193 -1.92 -18.56 6.34
C ILE A 193 -2.61 -19.48 7.36
N VAL A 194 -3.75 -20.06 6.97
CA VAL A 194 -4.53 -20.97 7.84
C VAL A 194 -4.64 -22.34 7.17
N PRO A 195 -3.62 -23.21 7.32
CA PRO A 195 -3.64 -24.54 6.71
C PRO A 195 -4.70 -25.43 7.34
N GLY A 196 -5.16 -26.43 6.60
CA GLY A 196 -6.14 -27.42 7.07
C GLY A 196 -7.61 -27.07 6.84
N LYS A 197 -7.91 -25.86 6.37
CA LYS A 197 -9.25 -25.46 5.92
C LYS A 197 -9.19 -24.98 4.47
N ASN A 198 -10.20 -25.32 3.68
CA ASN A 198 -10.30 -24.86 2.29
C ASN A 198 -11.27 -23.67 2.23
N TYR A 199 -10.74 -22.48 2.50
CA TYR A 199 -11.52 -21.25 2.41
C TYR A 199 -11.84 -20.92 0.97
N LYS A 200 -13.10 -20.53 0.74
CA LYS A 200 -13.61 -20.03 -0.54
C LYS A 200 -14.13 -18.59 -0.34
N PRO A 201 -14.25 -17.78 -1.41
CA PRO A 201 -14.69 -16.39 -1.28
C PRO A 201 -15.90 -16.17 -0.37
N PRO A 202 -16.99 -16.97 -0.40
CA PRO A 202 -18.13 -16.76 0.50
C PRO A 202 -17.79 -16.90 1.98
N THR A 203 -16.80 -17.71 2.35
CA THR A 203 -16.48 -17.99 3.76
C THR A 203 -15.81 -16.81 4.48
N PHE A 204 -15.15 -15.94 3.77
CA PHE A 204 -14.48 -14.75 4.31
C PHE A 204 -15.05 -13.41 3.80
N ALA A 205 -16.07 -13.45 2.92
CA ALA A 205 -16.73 -12.26 2.41
C ALA A 205 -17.26 -11.34 3.53
N PHE A 206 -17.79 -11.93 4.59
CA PHE A 206 -18.25 -11.20 5.76
C PHE A 206 -17.12 -10.34 6.36
N HIS A 207 -15.94 -10.90 6.56
CA HIS A 207 -14.79 -10.20 7.13
C HIS A 207 -14.34 -9.04 6.22
N MET A 208 -14.30 -9.28 4.90
CA MET A 208 -13.93 -8.23 3.94
C MET A 208 -14.95 -7.07 3.92
N ASN A 209 -16.24 -7.37 4.04
CA ASN A 209 -17.27 -6.34 4.15
C ASN A 209 -17.14 -5.56 5.46
N GLU A 210 -16.93 -6.25 6.58
CA GLU A 210 -16.68 -5.62 7.89
C GLU A 210 -15.48 -4.66 7.84
N PHE A 211 -14.40 -5.01 7.12
CA PHE A 211 -13.25 -4.13 6.94
C PHE A 211 -13.55 -2.83 6.21
N CYS A 212 -14.63 -2.77 5.45
CA CYS A 212 -15.09 -1.54 4.79
C CYS A 212 -15.93 -0.66 5.72
N GLU A 213 -16.40 -1.18 6.87
CA GLU A 213 -17.28 -0.48 7.77
C GLU A 213 -16.52 0.42 8.77
N ALA A 214 -17.16 1.51 9.19
CA ALA A 214 -16.58 2.48 10.13
C ALA A 214 -16.15 1.86 11.48
N GLN A 215 -16.85 0.83 11.95
CA GLN A 215 -16.52 0.08 13.17
C GLN A 215 -15.15 -0.63 13.09
N ARG A 216 -14.66 -0.91 11.88
CA ARG A 216 -13.33 -1.45 11.57
C ARG A 216 -12.40 -0.38 10.98
N LYS A 217 -12.70 0.92 11.22
CA LYS A 217 -11.97 2.07 10.69
C LYS A 217 -11.99 2.18 9.17
N GLY A 218 -12.86 1.40 8.46
CA GLY A 218 -12.86 1.37 7.01
C GLY A 218 -11.47 1.08 6.43
N ILE A 219 -10.76 0.09 7.03
CA ILE A 219 -9.37 -0.22 6.65
C ILE A 219 -9.25 -0.65 5.19
N LEU A 220 -10.32 -1.21 4.63
CA LEU A 220 -10.47 -1.47 3.20
C LEU A 220 -11.55 -0.54 2.62
N HIS A 221 -11.31 -0.10 1.41
CA HIS A 221 -12.29 0.55 0.56
C HIS A 221 -12.74 -0.42 -0.52
N ARG A 222 -14.04 -0.38 -0.86
CA ARG A 222 -14.65 -1.25 -1.85
C ARG A 222 -15.28 -0.40 -2.95
N ASP A 223 -14.92 -0.66 -4.19
CA ASP A 223 -15.46 -0.02 -5.39
C ASP A 223 -16.13 -1.04 -6.32
N GLY A 224 -16.96 -0.55 -7.23
CA GLY A 224 -17.63 -1.36 -8.25
C GLY A 224 -19.01 -1.86 -7.86
N GLU A 225 -19.59 -2.69 -8.72
CA GLU A 225 -20.92 -3.25 -8.57
C GLU A 225 -20.89 -4.65 -7.94
N ALA A 226 -22.06 -5.11 -7.46
CA ALA A 226 -22.25 -6.45 -6.92
C ALA A 226 -21.72 -7.52 -7.89
N ARG A 227 -20.92 -8.47 -7.40
CA ARG A 227 -20.19 -9.52 -8.11
C ARG A 227 -18.87 -9.11 -8.79
N ASN A 228 -18.56 -7.81 -8.91
CA ASN A 228 -17.29 -7.33 -9.48
C ASN A 228 -16.64 -6.27 -8.59
N TYR A 229 -16.72 -6.47 -7.27
CA TYR A 229 -16.08 -5.57 -6.33
C TYR A 229 -14.56 -5.65 -6.41
N ARG A 230 -13.92 -4.46 -6.40
CA ARG A 230 -12.50 -4.29 -6.18
C ARG A 230 -12.27 -3.71 -4.80
N TYR A 231 -11.24 -4.17 -4.14
CA TYR A 231 -10.88 -3.75 -2.79
C TYR A 231 -9.48 -3.13 -2.83
N ARG A 232 -9.26 -2.14 -2.01
CA ARG A 232 -7.93 -1.57 -1.75
C ARG A 232 -7.81 -1.17 -0.29
N PHE A 233 -6.61 -1.08 0.21
CA PHE A 233 -6.40 -0.45 1.51
C PHE A 233 -6.73 1.04 1.40
N THR A 234 -7.54 1.55 2.34
CA THR A 234 -7.94 2.98 2.38
C THR A 234 -6.71 3.86 2.57
N ASP A 235 -5.83 3.47 3.52
CA ASP A 235 -4.49 4.03 3.63
C ASP A 235 -3.48 3.08 2.98
N PRO A 236 -2.79 3.48 1.89
CA PRO A 236 -1.79 2.65 1.24
C PRO A 236 -0.69 2.15 2.18
N LEU A 237 -0.37 2.89 3.25
CA LEU A 237 0.65 2.50 4.24
C LEU A 237 0.24 1.28 5.06
N MET A 238 -1.06 0.97 5.14
CA MET A 238 -1.54 -0.20 5.89
C MET A 238 -1.13 -1.53 5.28
N GLN A 239 -1.01 -1.63 3.94
CA GLN A 239 -0.70 -2.90 3.29
C GLN A 239 0.67 -3.46 3.69
N PRO A 240 1.79 -2.71 3.57
CA PRO A 240 3.08 -3.19 4.05
C PRO A 240 3.08 -3.43 5.57
N PHE A 241 2.44 -2.55 6.35
CA PHE A 241 2.34 -2.73 7.79
C PHE A 241 1.73 -4.07 8.18
N VAL A 242 0.61 -4.46 7.57
CA VAL A 242 -0.06 -5.73 7.83
C VAL A 242 0.84 -6.93 7.52
N ILE A 243 1.63 -6.86 6.43
CA ILE A 243 2.61 -7.92 6.08
C ILE A 243 3.73 -7.99 7.12
N LEU A 244 4.34 -6.84 7.46
CA LEU A 244 5.41 -6.76 8.45
C LEU A 244 4.93 -7.27 9.83
N LYS A 245 3.72 -6.91 10.21
CA LYS A 245 3.09 -7.36 11.45
C LYS A 245 2.82 -8.87 11.41
N GLY A 246 2.32 -9.40 10.29
CA GLY A 246 2.10 -10.82 10.10
C GLY A 246 3.38 -11.65 10.22
N LEU A 247 4.49 -11.17 9.68
CA LEU A 247 5.82 -11.78 9.84
C LEU A 247 6.31 -11.67 11.29
N ALA A 248 6.18 -10.50 11.91
CA ALA A 248 6.62 -10.27 13.29
C ALA A 248 5.85 -11.12 14.31
N ASP A 249 4.56 -11.37 14.06
CA ASP A 249 3.69 -12.21 14.91
C ASP A 249 3.78 -13.71 14.57
N GLY A 250 4.55 -14.09 13.53
CA GLY A 250 4.70 -15.49 13.11
C GLY A 250 3.45 -16.08 12.44
N LEU A 251 2.55 -15.26 11.92
CA LEU A 251 1.39 -15.71 11.14
C LEU A 251 1.78 -16.26 9.76
N ILE A 252 2.90 -15.79 9.23
CA ILE A 252 3.55 -16.30 8.02
C ILE A 252 5.05 -16.36 8.26
N ASP A 253 5.72 -17.24 7.54
CA ASP A 253 7.17 -17.32 7.46
C ASP A 253 7.70 -16.60 6.21
N ASP A 254 9.02 -16.41 6.15
CA ASP A 254 9.68 -15.77 5.01
C ASP A 254 9.43 -16.53 3.70
N VAL A 255 9.41 -17.88 3.73
CA VAL A 255 9.17 -18.72 2.55
C VAL A 255 7.78 -18.46 1.99
N THR A 256 6.77 -18.32 2.85
CA THR A 256 5.42 -17.99 2.42
C THR A 256 5.37 -16.58 1.81
N ALA A 257 6.05 -15.61 2.40
CA ALA A 257 6.13 -14.25 1.85
C ALA A 257 6.84 -14.23 0.48
N GLU A 258 7.93 -14.99 0.31
CA GLU A 258 8.70 -15.10 -0.94
C GLU A 258 7.91 -15.70 -2.10
N VAL A 259 7.05 -16.69 -1.85
CA VAL A 259 6.21 -17.27 -2.90
C VAL A 259 5.30 -16.23 -3.55
N TYR A 260 4.82 -15.25 -2.78
CA TYR A 260 4.01 -14.15 -3.33
C TYR A 260 4.84 -13.10 -4.07
N ALA A 261 6.15 -13.03 -3.80
CA ALA A 261 7.09 -12.19 -4.52
C ALA A 261 7.43 -12.74 -5.91
N ASN A 262 7.86 -13.99 -5.96
CA ASN A 262 8.37 -14.63 -7.20
C ASN A 262 7.31 -14.72 -8.30
N ARG A 263 6.03 -14.84 -7.95
CA ARG A 263 4.93 -14.85 -8.94
C ARG A 263 4.77 -13.53 -9.68
N ARG A 264 5.22 -12.41 -9.13
CA ARG A 264 5.15 -11.10 -9.78
C ARG A 264 6.26 -10.93 -10.83
N GLN A 265 7.45 -11.47 -10.59
CA GLN A 265 8.56 -11.44 -11.56
C GLN A 265 8.28 -12.31 -12.79
N LEU A 266 7.68 -13.49 -12.61
CA LEU A 266 7.35 -14.41 -13.71
C LEU A 266 6.26 -13.87 -14.66
N GLN A 267 5.41 -12.96 -14.22
CA GLN A 267 4.34 -12.37 -15.04
C GLN A 267 4.77 -11.10 -15.78
N LEU A 268 5.71 -10.34 -15.27
CA LEU A 268 6.28 -9.18 -15.98
C LEU A 268 7.22 -9.62 -17.11
N SER A 269 7.77 -10.84 -17.06
CA SER A 269 8.62 -11.42 -18.12
C SER A 269 7.85 -12.10 -19.26
N THR A 270 6.52 -12.20 -19.18
CA THR A 270 5.67 -12.85 -20.21
C THR A 270 4.79 -11.87 -20.99
N GLU A 271 4.85 -10.57 -20.70
CA GLU A 271 4.14 -9.53 -21.45
C GLU A 271 5.14 -8.65 -22.25
N TRP A 272 5.87 -9.32 -23.20
CA TRP A 272 6.61 -8.64 -24.30
C TRP A 272 6.16 -9.22 -25.64
#